data_8d28c9fe0bfd3316cbaf754eaca3f852
#
_entry.id   8d28c9fe0bfd3316cbaf754eaca3f852
#
_cell.length_a   1.000
_cell.length_b   1.000
_cell.length_c   1.000
_cell.angle_alpha   90.00
_cell.angle_beta   90.00
_cell.angle_gamma   90.00
#
_symmetry.space_group_name_H-M   'P 1'
#
loop_
_entity.id
_entity.type
_entity.pdbx_description
1 polymer ?
#
loop_
_entity_poly.entity_id
_entity_poly.type
_entity_poly.pdbx_seq_one_letter_code
_entity_poly.pdbx_strand_id
1 'polypeptide(L)'
;MGKYSVLLVDDDEKLVQLLKLYFEKEGFITYAAYDGLQALRLVREKTPSLVVLDIMLPEIDGWEVCKKIRRENEVPIIMLTARDEESDRLIGLEIGADDYVTKPFSPKEVVARAKVILRRMYREIVQKPPLKIGNICIDFERYQVSKAGENIELTATEFKILEFFAAHPGRVFTRLQIVEQTQGDSFDGYDRTIDVHIKNLRRKLEDNPKEPRYILTVYGVGYKFTEA
;
A
#
# COMPACT_ATOMS: atom_id res chain seq x y z
N MET A 1 -7.00 -16.09 11.99
CA MET A 1 -5.79 -15.47 11.41
C MET A 1 -5.25 -16.46 10.41
N GLY A 2 -4.66 -16.07 9.31
CA GLY A 2 -4.30 -16.95 8.19
C GLY A 2 -5.18 -16.72 6.96
N LYS A 3 -5.45 -15.42 6.67
CA LYS A 3 -6.37 -15.07 5.60
C LYS A 3 -5.76 -15.16 4.20
N TYR A 4 -4.45 -14.93 4.10
CA TYR A 4 -3.73 -14.96 2.83
C TYR A 4 -2.71 -16.10 2.80
N SER A 5 -2.60 -16.73 1.63
CA SER A 5 -1.60 -17.76 1.38
C SER A 5 -0.61 -17.30 0.32
N VAL A 6 0.65 -17.69 0.48
CA VAL A 6 1.75 -17.32 -0.41
C VAL A 6 2.43 -18.57 -0.91
N LEU A 7 2.61 -18.67 -2.23
CA LEU A 7 3.43 -19.70 -2.86
C LEU A 7 4.84 -19.13 -3.07
N LEU A 8 5.84 -19.79 -2.50
CA LEU A 8 7.26 -19.47 -2.60
C LEU A 8 7.91 -20.43 -3.58
N VAL A 9 8.52 -19.90 -4.64
CA VAL A 9 9.08 -20.69 -5.75
C VAL A 9 10.53 -20.29 -5.98
N ASP A 10 11.45 -21.16 -5.64
CA ASP A 10 12.89 -21.00 -5.86
C ASP A 10 13.54 -22.39 -5.75
N ASP A 11 14.57 -22.71 -6.56
CA ASP A 11 15.28 -23.98 -6.50
C ASP A 11 16.22 -24.08 -5.29
N ASP A 12 16.59 -22.93 -4.67
CA ASP A 12 17.29 -22.90 -3.38
C ASP A 12 16.31 -23.15 -2.21
N GLU A 13 16.30 -24.41 -1.76
CA GLU A 13 15.49 -24.83 -0.61
C GLU A 13 15.77 -24.00 0.66
N LYS A 14 17.03 -23.54 0.87
CA LYS A 14 17.38 -22.74 2.05
C LYS A 14 16.73 -21.36 1.99
N LEU A 15 16.73 -20.75 0.81
CA LEU A 15 16.06 -19.47 0.59
C LEU A 15 14.54 -19.60 0.77
N VAL A 16 13.93 -20.65 0.22
CA VAL A 16 12.51 -20.95 0.41
C VAL A 16 12.17 -21.11 1.90
N GLN A 17 12.97 -21.90 2.65
CA GLN A 17 12.76 -22.07 4.08
C GLN A 17 12.91 -20.76 4.87
N LEU A 18 13.89 -19.94 4.50
CA LEU A 18 14.09 -18.62 5.11
C LEU A 18 12.88 -17.71 4.86
N LEU A 19 12.42 -17.58 3.61
CA LEU A 19 11.23 -16.79 3.25
C LEU A 19 10.00 -17.31 3.98
N LYS A 20 9.81 -18.63 4.02
CA LYS A 20 8.71 -19.27 4.74
C LYS A 20 8.64 -18.83 6.20
N LEU A 21 9.75 -18.86 6.94
CA LEU A 21 9.81 -18.43 8.33
C LEU A 21 9.35 -16.96 8.51
N TYR A 22 9.76 -16.07 7.59
CA TYR A 22 9.38 -14.67 7.66
C TYR A 22 7.90 -14.45 7.32
N PHE A 23 7.36 -15.14 6.32
CA PHE A 23 5.95 -15.04 5.96
C PHE A 23 5.04 -15.63 7.04
N GLU A 24 5.39 -16.80 7.59
CA GLU A 24 4.62 -17.45 8.67
C GLU A 24 4.61 -16.63 9.95
N LYS A 25 5.73 -15.98 10.31
CA LYS A 25 5.80 -15.04 11.43
C LYS A 25 4.81 -13.88 11.29
N GLU A 26 4.51 -13.47 10.06
CA GLU A 26 3.56 -12.41 9.75
C GLU A 26 2.12 -12.94 9.55
N GLY A 27 1.89 -14.22 9.83
CA GLY A 27 0.57 -14.85 9.83
C GLY A 27 0.08 -15.33 8.46
N PHE A 28 0.97 -15.45 7.47
CA PHE A 28 0.65 -16.04 6.16
C PHE A 28 0.65 -17.56 6.21
N ILE A 29 -0.21 -18.18 5.40
CA ILE A 29 -0.08 -19.60 5.07
C ILE A 29 0.92 -19.71 3.92
N THR A 30 1.89 -20.61 3.99
CA THR A 30 2.92 -20.73 2.96
C THR A 30 2.88 -22.08 2.26
N TYR A 31 3.09 -22.06 0.96
CA TYR A 31 3.35 -23.22 0.12
C TYR A 31 4.73 -23.07 -0.51
N ALA A 32 5.40 -24.16 -0.82
CA ALA A 32 6.71 -24.17 -1.42
C ALA A 32 6.72 -24.98 -2.72
N ALA A 33 7.42 -24.49 -3.73
CA ALA A 33 7.75 -25.19 -4.96
C ALA A 33 9.22 -24.96 -5.29
N TYR A 34 9.87 -25.95 -5.88
CA TYR A 34 11.30 -25.93 -6.16
C TYR A 34 11.59 -26.00 -7.67
N ASP A 35 10.56 -26.04 -8.47
CA ASP A 35 10.62 -25.98 -9.93
C ASP A 35 9.34 -25.37 -10.51
N GLY A 36 9.40 -25.01 -11.81
CA GLY A 36 8.29 -24.33 -12.48
C GLY A 36 7.05 -25.20 -12.67
N LEU A 37 7.21 -26.53 -12.85
CA LEU A 37 6.06 -27.44 -13.02
C LEU A 37 5.30 -27.61 -11.70
N GLN A 38 6.03 -27.74 -10.61
CA GLN A 38 5.45 -27.79 -9.26
C GLN A 38 4.73 -26.48 -8.93
N ALA A 39 5.30 -25.34 -9.30
CA ALA A 39 4.68 -24.04 -9.10
C ALA A 39 3.34 -23.93 -9.82
N LEU A 40 3.26 -24.29 -11.11
CA LEU A 40 2.04 -24.27 -11.90
C LEU A 40 0.95 -25.18 -11.31
N ARG A 41 1.33 -26.38 -10.86
CA ARG A 41 0.43 -27.30 -10.20
C ARG A 41 -0.15 -26.70 -8.90
N LEU A 42 0.73 -26.15 -8.04
CA LEU A 42 0.32 -25.59 -6.76
C LEU A 42 -0.52 -24.33 -6.91
N VAL A 43 -0.30 -23.50 -7.94
CA VAL A 43 -1.19 -22.37 -8.24
C VAL A 43 -2.61 -22.83 -8.49
N ARG A 44 -2.81 -23.91 -9.28
CA ARG A 44 -4.13 -24.47 -9.57
C ARG A 44 -4.78 -25.16 -8.37
N GLU A 45 -4.00 -25.94 -7.61
CA GLU A 45 -4.51 -26.74 -6.48
C GLU A 45 -4.77 -25.91 -5.23
N LYS A 46 -3.91 -24.95 -4.92
CA LYS A 46 -3.93 -24.21 -3.66
C LYS A 46 -4.50 -22.79 -3.80
N THR A 47 -4.66 -22.31 -5.03
CA THR A 47 -5.15 -20.94 -5.31
C THR A 47 -4.53 -19.91 -4.37
N PRO A 48 -3.18 -19.75 -4.37
CA PRO A 48 -2.51 -18.86 -3.44
C PRO A 48 -2.95 -17.40 -3.67
N SER A 49 -2.87 -16.61 -2.62
CA SER A 49 -3.18 -15.18 -2.70
C SER A 49 -2.07 -14.35 -3.33
N LEU A 50 -0.84 -14.90 -3.37
CA LEU A 50 0.34 -14.27 -3.97
C LEU A 50 1.35 -15.36 -4.31
N VAL A 51 2.12 -15.14 -5.38
CA VAL A 51 3.25 -15.98 -5.76
C VAL A 51 4.53 -15.14 -5.67
N VAL A 52 5.56 -15.66 -5.01
CA VAL A 52 6.93 -15.16 -5.04
C VAL A 52 7.72 -16.14 -5.90
N LEU A 53 8.25 -15.70 -7.03
CA LEU A 53 8.72 -16.56 -8.11
C LEU A 53 10.15 -16.17 -8.52
N ASP A 54 11.09 -17.10 -8.38
CA ASP A 54 12.40 -16.91 -8.96
C ASP A 54 12.37 -17.02 -10.48
N ILE A 55 13.19 -16.21 -11.14
CA ILE A 55 13.38 -16.28 -12.60
C ILE A 55 14.21 -17.50 -12.97
N MET A 56 15.26 -17.78 -12.21
CA MET A 56 16.25 -18.82 -12.51
C MET A 56 15.78 -20.17 -11.97
N LEU A 57 14.80 -20.78 -12.60
CA LEU A 57 14.30 -22.10 -12.24
C LEU A 57 14.80 -23.16 -13.22
N PRO A 58 15.00 -24.41 -12.76
CA PRO A 58 15.30 -25.53 -13.65
C PRO A 58 14.09 -25.89 -14.53
N GLU A 59 14.33 -26.48 -15.69
CA GLU A 59 13.38 -26.99 -16.68
C GLU A 59 12.54 -25.89 -17.36
N ILE A 60 11.78 -25.14 -16.58
CA ILE A 60 10.94 -24.03 -17.07
C ILE A 60 11.30 -22.78 -16.27
N ASP A 61 11.82 -21.76 -16.93
CA ASP A 61 12.19 -20.50 -16.29
C ASP A 61 10.97 -19.75 -15.70
N GLY A 62 11.23 -18.86 -14.73
CA GLY A 62 10.20 -18.11 -14.05
C GLY A 62 9.37 -17.21 -14.96
N TRP A 63 9.94 -16.75 -16.07
CA TRP A 63 9.21 -15.95 -17.06
C TRP A 63 8.10 -16.76 -17.75
N GLU A 64 8.47 -17.98 -18.18
CA GLU A 64 7.49 -18.87 -18.80
C GLU A 64 6.43 -19.33 -17.79
N VAL A 65 6.83 -19.58 -16.54
CA VAL A 65 5.89 -19.86 -15.44
C VAL A 65 4.92 -18.70 -15.26
N CYS A 66 5.42 -17.47 -15.17
CA CYS A 66 4.60 -16.27 -15.04
C CYS A 66 3.60 -16.13 -16.21
N LYS A 67 4.07 -16.27 -17.45
CA LYS A 67 3.20 -16.24 -18.65
C LYS A 67 2.09 -17.28 -18.60
N LYS A 68 2.40 -18.51 -18.16
CA LYS A 68 1.41 -19.58 -18.04
C LYS A 68 0.39 -19.28 -16.94
N ILE A 69 0.84 -18.77 -15.80
CA ILE A 69 -0.07 -18.34 -14.73
C ILE A 69 -1.00 -17.24 -15.24
N ARG A 70 -0.49 -16.23 -15.94
CA ARG A 70 -1.27 -15.08 -16.43
C ARG A 70 -2.34 -15.45 -17.47
N ARG A 71 -2.17 -16.54 -18.19
CA ARG A 71 -3.20 -17.03 -19.13
C ARG A 71 -4.44 -17.58 -18.41
N GLU A 72 -4.29 -18.03 -17.18
CA GLU A 72 -5.33 -18.74 -16.44
C GLU A 72 -5.75 -18.05 -15.15
N ASN A 73 -4.91 -17.15 -14.63
CA ASN A 73 -5.08 -16.60 -13.28
C ASN A 73 -4.50 -15.20 -13.15
N GLU A 74 -5.17 -14.35 -12.37
CA GLU A 74 -4.72 -12.99 -12.04
C GLU A 74 -4.04 -12.89 -10.66
N VAL A 75 -3.62 -14.04 -10.08
CA VAL A 75 -2.91 -14.03 -8.81
C VAL A 75 -1.69 -13.11 -8.87
N PRO A 76 -1.49 -12.19 -7.91
CA PRO A 76 -0.33 -11.31 -7.93
C PRO A 76 0.99 -12.09 -7.84
N ILE A 77 2.01 -11.64 -8.60
CA ILE A 77 3.32 -12.27 -8.72
C ILE A 77 4.41 -11.25 -8.40
N ILE A 78 5.28 -11.57 -7.45
CA ILE A 78 6.56 -10.90 -7.21
C ILE A 78 7.65 -11.75 -7.83
N MET A 79 8.40 -11.19 -8.80
CA MET A 79 9.54 -11.87 -9.40
C MET A 79 10.81 -11.59 -8.59
N LEU A 80 11.59 -12.64 -8.33
CA LEU A 80 12.95 -12.53 -7.78
C LEU A 80 13.94 -12.58 -8.94
N THR A 81 14.82 -11.58 -9.08
CA THR A 81 15.72 -11.44 -10.23
C THR A 81 17.16 -11.22 -9.80
N ALA A 82 18.14 -11.67 -10.60
CA ALA A 82 19.53 -11.29 -10.45
C ALA A 82 19.77 -9.85 -10.94
N ARG A 83 20.78 -9.17 -10.42
CA ARG A 83 21.01 -7.73 -10.50
C ARG A 83 21.34 -7.15 -11.89
N ASP A 84 21.54 -7.95 -12.94
CA ASP A 84 22.33 -7.52 -14.10
C ASP A 84 21.59 -7.28 -15.42
N GLU A 85 20.25 -7.23 -15.46
CA GLU A 85 19.58 -6.96 -16.73
C GLU A 85 18.50 -5.89 -16.61
N GLU A 86 18.88 -4.67 -17.00
CA GLU A 86 17.96 -3.58 -17.31
C GLU A 86 16.93 -4.02 -18.37
N SER A 87 17.32 -4.95 -19.24
CA SER A 87 16.49 -5.69 -20.19
C SER A 87 15.38 -6.51 -19.52
N ASP A 88 15.66 -7.18 -18.36
CA ASP A 88 14.68 -8.00 -17.66
C ASP A 88 13.55 -7.17 -17.06
N ARG A 89 13.83 -5.93 -16.66
CA ARG A 89 12.80 -5.00 -16.17
C ARG A 89 11.84 -4.55 -17.26
N LEU A 90 12.32 -4.34 -18.47
CA LEU A 90 11.47 -3.95 -19.62
C LEU A 90 10.63 -5.14 -20.10
N ILE A 91 11.24 -6.33 -20.19
CA ILE A 91 10.55 -7.58 -20.54
C ILE A 91 9.50 -7.93 -19.48
N GLY A 92 9.83 -7.68 -18.21
CA GLY A 92 8.95 -7.98 -17.08
C GLY A 92 7.67 -7.19 -17.02
N LEU A 93 7.68 -5.92 -17.42
CA LEU A 93 6.48 -5.09 -17.49
C LEU A 93 5.50 -5.57 -18.60
N GLU A 94 6.02 -6.18 -19.67
CA GLU A 94 5.19 -6.77 -20.74
C GLU A 94 4.60 -8.14 -20.34
N ILE A 95 5.26 -8.87 -19.41
CA ILE A 95 4.85 -10.23 -19.01
C ILE A 95 3.77 -10.21 -17.92
N GLY A 96 3.59 -9.09 -17.23
CA GLY A 96 2.50 -8.89 -16.26
C GLY A 96 2.79 -9.32 -14.84
N ALA A 97 4.04 -9.28 -14.38
CA ALA A 97 4.36 -9.37 -12.95
C ALA A 97 3.97 -8.05 -12.23
N ASP A 98 3.62 -8.16 -10.95
CA ASP A 98 3.13 -7.01 -10.16
C ASP A 98 4.26 -6.27 -9.45
N ASP A 99 5.39 -6.92 -9.18
CA ASP A 99 6.60 -6.32 -8.60
C ASP A 99 7.84 -7.16 -8.89
N TYR A 100 9.03 -6.54 -8.71
CA TYR A 100 10.34 -7.16 -8.91
C TYR A 100 11.22 -6.88 -7.71
N VAL A 101 11.95 -7.90 -7.26
CA VAL A 101 12.93 -7.81 -6.16
C VAL A 101 14.26 -8.36 -6.65
N THR A 102 15.29 -7.53 -6.64
CA THR A 102 16.63 -7.93 -7.09
C THR A 102 17.39 -8.66 -5.99
N LYS A 103 18.02 -9.79 -6.33
CA LYS A 103 18.99 -10.50 -5.45
C LYS A 103 20.31 -9.72 -5.42
N PRO A 104 20.97 -9.53 -4.23
CA PRO A 104 20.53 -9.98 -2.92
C PRO A 104 19.48 -9.08 -2.28
N PHE A 105 18.49 -9.66 -1.63
CA PHE A 105 17.41 -8.96 -0.95
C PHE A 105 17.28 -9.35 0.52
N SER A 106 16.57 -8.53 1.28
CA SER A 106 16.16 -8.89 2.64
C SER A 106 14.82 -9.64 2.61
N PRO A 107 14.66 -10.79 3.31
CA PRO A 107 13.35 -11.44 3.45
C PRO A 107 12.24 -10.50 3.96
N LYS A 108 12.60 -9.54 4.82
CA LYS A 108 11.67 -8.51 5.30
C LYS A 108 11.16 -7.61 4.18
N GLU A 109 11.99 -7.33 3.18
CA GLU A 109 11.62 -6.53 2.01
C GLU A 109 10.56 -7.26 1.20
N VAL A 110 10.77 -8.54 0.87
CA VAL A 110 9.82 -9.36 0.11
C VAL A 110 8.47 -9.41 0.81
N VAL A 111 8.48 -9.63 2.14
CA VAL A 111 7.24 -9.63 2.95
C VAL A 111 6.55 -8.26 2.94
N ALA A 112 7.30 -7.17 3.05
CA ALA A 112 6.74 -5.82 3.03
C ALA A 112 6.05 -5.52 1.67
N ARG A 113 6.70 -5.88 0.55
CA ARG A 113 6.15 -5.74 -0.80
C ARG A 113 4.90 -6.61 -0.99
N ALA A 114 4.95 -7.86 -0.55
CA ALA A 114 3.81 -8.77 -0.57
C ALA A 114 2.59 -8.18 0.16
N LYS A 115 2.78 -7.60 1.35
CA LYS A 115 1.72 -6.93 2.10
C LYS A 115 1.11 -5.74 1.33
N VAL A 116 1.93 -4.95 0.64
CA VAL A 116 1.47 -3.81 -0.17
C VAL A 116 0.62 -4.29 -1.34
N ILE A 117 1.09 -5.33 -2.07
CA ILE A 117 0.38 -5.89 -3.21
C ILE A 117 -0.93 -6.52 -2.76
N LEU A 118 -0.91 -7.39 -1.75
CA LEU A 118 -2.10 -8.03 -1.22
C LEU A 118 -3.14 -7.01 -0.74
N ARG A 119 -2.70 -5.94 -0.10
CA ARG A 119 -3.58 -4.83 0.29
C ARG A 119 -4.22 -4.12 -0.90
N ARG A 120 -3.53 -4.03 -2.04
CA ARG A 120 -4.06 -3.40 -3.27
C ARG A 120 -5.02 -4.33 -4.01
N MET A 121 -4.66 -5.61 -4.14
CA MET A 121 -5.38 -6.60 -4.95
C MET A 121 -6.57 -7.19 -4.20
N TYR A 122 -6.31 -7.62 -2.99
CA TYR A 122 -7.34 -8.11 -2.10
C TYR A 122 -7.72 -6.99 -1.14
N ARG A 123 -7.85 -5.77 -1.65
CA ARG A 123 -8.64 -4.81 -0.90
C ARG A 123 -9.91 -5.55 -0.50
N GLU A 124 -9.76 -6.39 0.54
CA GLU A 124 -10.91 -6.45 1.39
C GLU A 124 -11.30 -5.01 1.57
N ILE A 125 -12.47 -4.79 1.13
CA ILE A 125 -13.33 -3.87 1.80
C ILE A 125 -13.35 -4.31 3.29
N VAL A 126 -12.23 -4.18 4.00
CA VAL A 126 -12.28 -3.57 5.29
C VAL A 126 -12.69 -2.16 4.87
N GLN A 127 -13.96 -1.99 4.60
CA GLN A 127 -14.61 -0.70 4.72
C GLN A 127 -14.14 -0.26 6.10
N LYS A 128 -13.05 0.50 6.16
CA LYS A 128 -12.91 1.36 7.32
C LYS A 128 -14.21 2.11 7.29
N PRO A 129 -15.10 1.85 8.25
CA PRO A 129 -16.38 2.54 8.22
C PRO A 129 -16.04 4.02 8.07
N PRO A 130 -16.73 4.75 7.22
CA PRO A 130 -16.45 6.15 7.03
C PRO A 130 -16.25 6.80 8.39
N LEU A 131 -15.13 7.48 8.58
CA LEU A 131 -14.82 8.10 9.86
C LEU A 131 -15.84 9.22 10.10
N LYS A 132 -16.64 9.07 11.14
CA LYS A 132 -17.63 10.09 11.53
C LYS A 132 -17.10 10.88 12.70
N ILE A 133 -17.00 12.20 12.52
CA ILE A 133 -16.58 13.14 13.55
C ILE A 133 -17.57 14.30 13.53
N GLY A 134 -18.43 14.36 14.54
CA GLY A 134 -19.53 15.30 14.56
C GLY A 134 -20.47 15.10 13.36
N ASN A 135 -20.65 16.14 12.54
CA ASN A 135 -21.44 16.08 11.32
C ASN A 135 -20.63 15.79 10.05
N ILE A 136 -19.31 15.55 10.18
CA ILE A 136 -18.43 15.20 9.07
C ILE A 136 -18.32 13.68 8.96
N CYS A 137 -18.39 13.18 7.73
CA CYS A 137 -18.17 11.79 7.37
C CYS A 137 -17.08 11.74 6.29
N ILE A 138 -16.00 11.00 6.54
CA ILE A 138 -14.86 10.87 5.64
C ILE A 138 -14.78 9.43 5.17
N ASP A 139 -14.98 9.20 3.88
CA ASP A 139 -14.77 7.92 3.22
C ASP A 139 -13.39 7.96 2.52
N PHE A 140 -12.40 7.34 3.16
CA PHE A 140 -11.02 7.32 2.67
C PHE A 140 -10.86 6.46 1.42
N GLU A 141 -11.76 5.50 1.18
CA GLU A 141 -11.68 4.61 0.03
C GLU A 141 -12.24 5.27 -1.22
N ARG A 142 -13.34 5.99 -1.07
CA ARG A 142 -13.98 6.70 -2.17
C ARG A 142 -13.43 8.10 -2.39
N TYR A 143 -12.50 8.55 -1.54
CA TYR A 143 -12.01 9.93 -1.52
C TYR A 143 -13.15 10.95 -1.41
N GLN A 144 -14.15 10.61 -0.60
CA GLN A 144 -15.35 11.43 -0.42
C GLN A 144 -15.43 11.97 1.00
N VAL A 145 -15.84 13.20 1.10
CA VAL A 145 -16.15 13.85 2.38
C VAL A 145 -17.56 14.40 2.30
N SER A 146 -18.34 14.19 3.34
CA SER A 146 -19.66 14.82 3.46
C SER A 146 -19.80 15.51 4.82
N LYS A 147 -20.62 16.54 4.85
CA LYS A 147 -21.00 17.28 6.05
C LYS A 147 -22.53 17.31 6.13
N ALA A 148 -23.07 16.82 7.23
CA ALA A 148 -24.52 16.68 7.41
C ALA A 148 -25.24 15.94 6.26
N GLY A 149 -24.52 15.00 5.60
CA GLY A 149 -25.04 14.22 4.47
C GLY A 149 -24.82 14.85 3.09
N GLU A 150 -24.35 16.09 3.00
CA GLU A 150 -24.02 16.76 1.74
C GLU A 150 -22.55 16.55 1.38
N ASN A 151 -22.27 16.18 0.12
CA ASN A 151 -20.91 16.00 -0.35
C ASN A 151 -20.14 17.31 -0.41
N ILE A 152 -18.89 17.25 0.05
CA ILE A 152 -17.95 18.38 0.00
C ILE A 152 -16.83 18.03 -0.98
N GLU A 153 -16.64 18.88 -1.98
CA GLU A 153 -15.51 18.76 -2.91
C GLU A 153 -14.22 19.27 -2.28
N LEU A 154 -13.26 18.37 -2.11
CA LEU A 154 -11.90 18.70 -1.69
C LEU A 154 -10.93 18.52 -2.87
N THR A 155 -9.90 19.36 -2.93
CA THR A 155 -8.76 19.11 -3.81
C THR A 155 -7.95 17.92 -3.29
N ALA A 156 -7.13 17.31 -4.14
CA ALA A 156 -6.30 16.17 -3.75
C ALA A 156 -5.38 16.50 -2.55
N THR A 157 -4.83 17.72 -2.50
CA THR A 157 -4.00 18.18 -1.38
C THR A 157 -4.81 18.37 -0.09
N GLU A 158 -5.98 18.98 -0.19
CA GLU A 158 -6.89 19.15 0.96
C GLU A 158 -7.32 17.80 1.53
N PHE A 159 -7.63 16.83 0.67
CA PHE A 159 -8.00 15.49 1.10
C PHE A 159 -6.84 14.78 1.81
N LYS A 160 -5.61 14.84 1.28
CA LYS A 160 -4.40 14.26 1.91
C LYS A 160 -4.13 14.87 3.29
N ILE A 161 -4.28 16.20 3.43
CA ILE A 161 -4.11 16.87 4.73
C ILE A 161 -5.18 16.40 5.72
N LEU A 162 -6.44 16.29 5.28
CA LEU A 162 -7.52 15.81 6.12
C LEU A 162 -7.32 14.35 6.53
N GLU A 163 -6.90 13.48 5.61
CA GLU A 163 -6.56 12.09 5.86
C GLU A 163 -5.43 11.95 6.89
N PHE A 164 -4.36 12.72 6.72
CA PHE A 164 -3.23 12.75 7.66
C PHE A 164 -3.66 13.17 9.06
N PHE A 165 -4.47 14.20 9.19
CA PHE A 165 -5.02 14.65 10.46
C PHE A 165 -5.95 13.63 11.10
N ALA A 166 -6.86 13.06 10.31
CA ALA A 166 -7.84 12.08 10.77
C ALA A 166 -7.20 10.76 11.24
N ALA A 167 -6.00 10.43 10.72
CA ALA A 167 -5.21 9.31 11.20
C ALA A 167 -4.53 9.57 12.56
N HIS A 168 -4.47 10.82 13.02
CA HIS A 168 -3.76 11.22 14.23
C HIS A 168 -4.58 12.26 15.06
N PRO A 169 -5.79 11.91 15.52
CA PRO A 169 -6.64 12.84 16.25
C PRO A 169 -5.94 13.31 17.54
N GLY A 170 -6.11 14.58 17.89
CA GLY A 170 -5.52 15.23 19.08
C GLY A 170 -4.04 15.57 18.97
N ARG A 171 -3.29 14.95 18.05
CA ARG A 171 -1.86 15.19 17.89
C ARG A 171 -1.58 16.52 17.18
N VAL A 172 -0.64 17.30 17.72
CA VAL A 172 -0.19 18.57 17.14
C VAL A 172 0.92 18.31 16.13
N PHE A 173 0.82 18.95 14.97
CA PHE A 173 1.84 18.88 13.91
C PHE A 173 2.29 20.30 13.52
N THR A 174 3.59 20.44 13.31
CA THR A 174 4.15 21.68 12.73
C THR A 174 3.77 21.78 11.25
N ARG A 175 3.83 22.98 10.70
CA ARG A 175 3.60 23.21 9.26
C ARG A 175 4.51 22.36 8.39
N LEU A 176 5.79 22.27 8.75
CA LEU A 176 6.78 21.47 8.04
C LEU A 176 6.40 19.98 8.05
N GLN A 177 6.04 19.43 9.21
CA GLN A 177 5.60 18.01 9.30
C GLN A 177 4.38 17.72 8.43
N ILE A 178 3.44 18.67 8.32
CA ILE A 178 2.26 18.50 7.46
C ILE A 178 2.68 18.49 5.98
N VAL A 179 3.60 19.37 5.56
CA VAL A 179 4.14 19.43 4.20
C VAL A 179 4.83 18.10 3.85
N GLU A 180 5.78 17.67 4.65
CA GLU A 180 6.57 16.45 4.44
C GLU A 180 5.67 15.20 4.28
N GLN A 181 4.62 15.09 5.09
CA GLN A 181 3.72 13.94 5.08
C GLN A 181 2.68 13.96 3.95
N THR A 182 2.37 15.12 3.41
CA THR A 182 1.26 15.26 2.43
C THR A 182 1.73 15.55 1.00
N GLN A 183 2.92 16.09 0.81
CA GLN A 183 3.41 16.55 -0.50
C GLN A 183 4.68 15.82 -0.98
N GLY A 184 5.40 15.09 -0.09
CA GLY A 184 6.61 14.33 -0.43
C GLY A 184 7.85 15.19 -0.68
N ASP A 185 8.99 14.54 -1.03
CA ASP A 185 10.32 15.15 -1.14
C ASP A 185 10.50 16.16 -2.31
N SER A 186 9.48 16.41 -3.12
CA SER A 186 9.57 17.25 -4.34
C SER A 186 9.16 18.71 -4.12
N PHE A 187 8.98 19.13 -2.88
CA PHE A 187 8.40 20.44 -2.61
C PHE A 187 9.44 21.50 -2.21
N ASP A 188 9.81 22.35 -3.18
CA ASP A 188 10.65 23.57 -3.01
C ASP A 188 9.83 24.82 -2.60
N GLY A 189 8.76 24.67 -1.86
CA GLY A 189 7.82 25.76 -1.59
C GLY A 189 7.53 26.02 -0.11
N TYR A 190 7.55 27.27 0.25
CA TYR A 190 7.37 27.85 1.59
C TYR A 190 6.22 27.30 2.43
N ASP A 191 6.41 27.21 3.76
CA ASP A 191 5.43 26.92 4.84
C ASP A 191 4.04 27.58 4.71
N ARG A 192 3.95 28.67 3.96
CA ARG A 192 2.71 29.46 3.78
C ARG A 192 1.62 28.74 2.97
N THR A 193 1.98 27.73 2.19
CA THR A 193 0.97 27.00 1.39
C THR A 193 0.03 26.17 2.26
N ILE A 194 0.53 25.65 3.40
CA ILE A 194 -0.30 24.89 4.34
C ILE A 194 -1.39 25.77 4.97
N ASP A 195 -1.07 26.98 5.37
CA ASP A 195 -2.06 27.89 5.98
C ASP A 195 -3.21 28.18 5.01
N VAL A 196 -2.94 28.25 3.71
CA VAL A 196 -3.98 28.40 2.67
C VAL A 196 -4.86 27.17 2.58
N HIS A 197 -4.26 25.97 2.58
CA HIS A 197 -5.04 24.71 2.55
C HIS A 197 -5.87 24.54 3.82
N ILE A 198 -5.32 24.84 4.99
CA ILE A 198 -6.05 24.83 6.26
C ILE A 198 -7.22 25.83 6.24
N LYS A 199 -6.99 27.04 5.75
CA LYS A 199 -8.05 28.04 5.58
C LYS A 199 -9.18 27.52 4.67
N ASN A 200 -8.83 26.90 3.55
CA ASN A 200 -9.80 26.34 2.61
C ASN A 200 -10.56 25.15 3.21
N LEU A 201 -9.85 24.23 3.87
CA LEU A 201 -10.47 23.12 4.59
C LEU A 201 -11.46 23.64 5.64
N ARG A 202 -11.09 24.62 6.47
CA ARG A 202 -12.00 25.22 7.45
C ARG A 202 -13.24 25.82 6.79
N ARG A 203 -13.10 26.52 5.67
CA ARG A 203 -14.25 27.05 4.92
C ARG A 203 -15.23 25.99 4.48
N LYS A 204 -14.75 24.79 4.21
CA LYS A 204 -15.55 23.67 3.70
C LYS A 204 -16.12 22.80 4.84
N LEU A 205 -15.35 22.57 5.89
CA LEU A 205 -15.68 21.63 6.96
C LEU A 205 -16.34 22.28 8.17
N GLU A 206 -15.90 23.48 8.56
CA GLU A 206 -16.39 24.14 9.78
C GLU A 206 -17.71 24.85 9.55
N ASP A 207 -18.52 24.98 10.61
CA ASP A 207 -19.71 25.83 10.58
C ASP A 207 -19.31 27.31 10.68
N ASN A 208 -18.32 27.60 11.53
CA ASN A 208 -17.70 28.93 11.62
C ASN A 208 -16.17 28.78 11.45
N PRO A 209 -15.59 29.14 10.29
CA PRO A 209 -14.15 29.05 10.05
C PRO A 209 -13.28 29.88 11.01
N LYS A 210 -13.85 30.89 11.69
CA LYS A 210 -13.15 31.72 12.69
C LYS A 210 -13.10 31.04 14.05
N GLU A 211 -14.01 30.14 14.32
CA GLU A 211 -14.12 29.35 15.56
C GLU A 211 -14.12 27.84 15.20
N PRO A 212 -13.00 27.33 14.67
CA PRO A 212 -12.95 25.97 14.16
C PRO A 212 -13.10 24.93 15.27
N ARG A 213 -13.85 23.87 14.98
CA ARG A 213 -14.08 22.72 15.87
C ARG A 213 -13.27 21.52 15.49
N TYR A 214 -12.95 21.36 14.20
CA TYR A 214 -12.26 20.17 13.67
C TYR A 214 -10.76 20.40 13.50
N ILE A 215 -10.36 21.47 12.84
CA ILE A 215 -8.96 21.79 12.60
C ILE A 215 -8.54 22.95 13.49
N LEU A 216 -7.88 22.63 14.59
CA LEU A 216 -7.54 23.61 15.63
C LEU A 216 -6.14 24.20 15.40
N THR A 217 -5.97 25.48 15.69
CA THR A 217 -4.64 26.12 15.70
C THR A 217 -4.01 25.98 17.08
N VAL A 218 -2.76 25.53 17.12
CA VAL A 218 -1.92 25.60 18.29
C VAL A 218 -0.90 26.71 18.06
N TYR A 219 -1.14 27.85 18.70
CA TYR A 219 -0.35 29.07 18.50
C TYR A 219 1.14 28.82 18.76
N GLY A 220 1.98 29.33 17.87
CA GLY A 220 3.44 29.14 17.94
C GLY A 220 3.94 27.75 17.51
N VAL A 221 3.06 26.77 17.24
CA VAL A 221 3.43 25.39 16.87
C VAL A 221 2.89 25.01 15.50
N GLY A 222 1.57 24.96 15.32
CA GLY A 222 0.96 24.47 14.07
C GLY A 222 -0.51 24.15 14.23
N TYR A 223 -0.91 22.95 13.80
CA TYR A 223 -2.30 22.54 13.74
C TYR A 223 -2.52 21.13 14.33
N LYS A 224 -3.73 20.88 14.78
CA LYS A 224 -4.20 19.55 15.19
C LYS A 224 -5.63 19.30 14.74
N PHE A 225 -5.98 18.04 14.61
CA PHE A 225 -7.37 17.62 14.41
C PHE A 225 -8.02 17.34 15.77
N THR A 226 -9.32 17.58 15.85
CA THR A 226 -10.06 17.31 17.09
C THR A 226 -10.01 15.83 17.45
N GLU A 227 -10.16 15.54 18.72
CA GLU A 227 -10.46 14.18 19.20
C GLU A 227 -11.97 13.95 19.00
N ALA A 228 -12.33 12.74 18.52
CA ALA A 228 -13.72 12.37 18.29
C ALA A 228 -14.47 12.16 19.60
#